data_c6d43a99df98b7c2d6055fcff27dacaa
#
_entry.id   c6d43a99df98b7c2d6055fcff27dacaa
#
_cell.length_a   1.000
_cell.length_b   1.000
_cell.length_c   1.000
_cell.angle_alpha   90.00
_cell.angle_beta   90.00
_cell.angle_gamma   90.00
#
_symmetry.space_group_name_H-M   'P 1'
#
loop_
_entity.id
_entity.type
_entity.pdbx_description
1 polymer ?
#
loop_
_entity_poly.entity_id
_entity_poly.type
_entity_poly.pdbx_seq_one_letter_code
_entity_poly.pdbx_strand_id
1 'polypeptide(L)'
;YVSLGALLALIDLRTTFLPLRLHYLAFGLAAVGVALAAWLEGSWSPLLWAATVGAGAAAVFWIVWRFSGGRLGYGDVRLVGLIGVVAGSGGLVTGFWSILLGTVVGAVWAIASRVHRGANHEFPYGPSLMLGPVLALVVQALVAR
;
A
#
# COMPACT_ATOMS: atom_id res chain seq x y z
N TYR A 1 -3.11 -8.33 8.66
CA TYR A 1 -2.63 -7.20 7.86
C TYR A 1 -1.71 -6.27 8.66
N VAL A 2 -2.19 -5.72 9.78
CA VAL A 2 -1.42 -4.74 10.59
C VAL A 2 -0.07 -5.29 11.03
N SER A 3 -0.02 -6.53 11.53
CA SER A 3 1.21 -7.15 12.04
C SER A 3 2.25 -7.38 10.94
N LEU A 4 1.80 -7.88 9.78
CA LEU A 4 2.69 -8.14 8.64
C LEU A 4 3.13 -6.83 7.96
N GLY A 5 2.21 -5.86 7.86
CA GLY A 5 2.48 -4.52 7.38
C GLY A 5 3.49 -3.79 8.25
N ALA A 6 3.33 -3.85 9.58
CA ALA A 6 4.28 -3.27 10.51
C ALA A 6 5.68 -3.89 10.39
N LEU A 7 5.76 -5.22 10.22
CA LEU A 7 7.02 -5.92 10.00
C LEU A 7 7.69 -5.48 8.70
N LEU A 8 6.94 -5.42 7.60
CA LEU A 8 7.45 -4.96 6.31
C LEU A 8 7.90 -3.50 6.36
N ALA A 9 7.13 -2.63 7.02
CA ALA A 9 7.50 -1.23 7.23
C ALA A 9 8.78 -1.09 8.07
N LEU A 10 8.93 -1.92 9.11
CA LEU A 10 10.11 -1.89 9.99
C LEU A 10 11.37 -2.37 9.23
N ILE A 11 11.24 -3.37 8.36
CA ILE A 11 12.33 -3.87 7.53
C ILE A 11 12.72 -2.80 6.51
N ASP A 12 11.74 -2.16 5.86
CA ASP A 12 11.98 -1.10 4.88
C ASP A 12 12.70 0.11 5.51
N LEU A 13 12.29 0.52 6.73
CA LEU A 13 12.94 1.58 7.48
C LEU A 13 14.40 1.29 7.85
N ARG A 14 14.76 0.02 8.06
CA ARG A 14 16.11 -0.36 8.48
C ARG A 14 17.04 -0.71 7.34
N THR A 15 16.52 -1.27 6.25
CA THR A 15 17.35 -1.87 5.19
C THR A 15 17.16 -1.21 3.83
N THR A 16 16.11 -0.40 3.63
CA THR A 16 15.68 0.12 2.33
C THR A 16 15.56 -0.98 1.25
N PHE A 17 15.55 -2.24 1.68
CA PHE A 17 15.50 -3.42 0.82
C PHE A 17 14.43 -4.39 1.31
N LEU A 18 13.32 -4.47 0.61
CA LEU A 18 12.26 -5.45 0.91
C LEU A 18 12.62 -6.80 0.29
N PRO A 19 12.88 -7.86 1.09
CA PRO A 19 13.19 -9.18 0.55
C PRO A 19 12.02 -9.70 -0.30
N LEU A 20 12.30 -10.08 -1.53
CA LEU A 20 11.32 -10.62 -2.49
C LEU A 20 10.46 -11.75 -1.90
N ARG A 21 11.07 -12.61 -1.10
CA ARG A 21 10.40 -13.76 -0.47
C ARG A 21 9.29 -13.32 0.50
N LEU A 22 9.52 -12.26 1.27
CA LEU A 22 8.51 -11.71 2.20
C LEU A 22 7.35 -11.07 1.44
N HIS A 23 7.63 -10.45 0.29
CA HIS A 23 6.61 -9.88 -0.57
C HIS A 23 5.67 -10.95 -1.14
N TYR A 24 6.23 -12.05 -1.66
CA TYR A 24 5.42 -13.17 -2.16
C TYR A 24 4.61 -13.84 -1.05
N LEU A 25 5.19 -13.98 0.15
CA LEU A 25 4.46 -14.48 1.31
C LEU A 25 3.29 -13.57 1.67
N ALA A 26 3.53 -12.25 1.69
CA ALA A 26 2.50 -11.27 1.99
C ALA A 26 1.36 -11.28 0.96
N PHE A 27 1.68 -11.37 -0.34
CA PHE A 27 0.69 -11.53 -1.40
C PHE A 27 -0.10 -12.84 -1.27
N GLY A 28 0.57 -13.95 -0.96
CA GLY A 28 -0.07 -15.24 -0.73
C GLY A 28 -1.06 -15.18 0.43
N LEU A 29 -0.65 -14.61 1.56
CA LEU A 29 -1.51 -14.44 2.74
C LEU A 29 -2.68 -13.48 2.45
N ALA A 30 -2.44 -12.39 1.72
CA ALA A 30 -3.49 -11.48 1.30
C ALA A 30 -4.51 -12.17 0.38
N ALA A 31 -4.04 -12.94 -0.60
CA ALA A 31 -4.91 -13.68 -1.51
C ALA A 31 -5.78 -14.69 -0.76
N VAL A 32 -5.20 -15.45 0.18
CA VAL A 32 -5.96 -16.39 1.03
C VAL A 32 -6.98 -15.63 1.89
N GLY A 33 -6.59 -14.51 2.49
CA GLY A 33 -7.50 -13.70 3.30
C GLY A 33 -8.68 -13.15 2.50
N VAL A 34 -8.44 -12.64 1.29
CA VAL A 34 -9.49 -12.14 0.39
C VAL A 34 -10.38 -13.28 -0.11
N ALA A 35 -9.82 -14.46 -0.42
CA ALA A 35 -10.59 -15.63 -0.82
C ALA A 35 -11.51 -16.13 0.31
N LEU A 36 -10.99 -16.14 1.55
CA LEU A 36 -11.80 -16.48 2.73
C LEU A 36 -12.92 -15.46 2.96
N ALA A 37 -12.65 -14.17 2.82
CA ALA A 37 -13.66 -13.12 2.93
C ALA A 37 -14.77 -13.31 1.88
N ALA A 38 -14.40 -13.54 0.61
CA ALA A 38 -15.35 -13.81 -0.46
C ALA A 38 -16.19 -15.05 -0.20
N TRP A 39 -15.59 -16.10 0.34
CA TRP A 39 -16.30 -17.34 0.70
C TRP A 39 -17.29 -17.12 1.85
N LEU A 40 -16.86 -16.42 2.91
CA LEU A 40 -17.72 -16.12 4.07
C LEU A 40 -18.89 -15.19 3.71
N GLU A 41 -18.67 -14.24 2.82
CA GLU A 41 -19.70 -13.34 2.32
C GLU A 41 -20.61 -13.97 1.25
N GLY A 42 -20.24 -15.14 0.72
CA GLY A 42 -20.94 -15.78 -0.40
C GLY A 42 -20.92 -14.91 -1.67
N SER A 43 -19.94 -14.05 -1.83
CA SER A 43 -19.84 -13.07 -2.92
C SER A 43 -18.44 -12.98 -3.52
N TRP A 44 -18.38 -12.85 -4.83
CA TRP A 44 -17.11 -12.63 -5.57
C TRP A 44 -16.64 -11.17 -5.51
N SER A 45 -17.45 -10.27 -4.93
CA SER A 45 -17.16 -8.83 -4.86
C SER A 45 -15.82 -8.51 -4.22
N PRO A 46 -15.41 -9.07 -3.07
CA PRO A 46 -14.11 -8.81 -2.47
C PRO A 46 -12.93 -9.14 -3.39
N LEU A 47 -13.01 -10.26 -4.11
CA LEU A 47 -11.97 -10.68 -5.05
C LEU A 47 -11.86 -9.73 -6.25
N LEU A 48 -13.00 -9.33 -6.83
CA LEU A 48 -13.04 -8.42 -7.97
C LEU A 48 -12.46 -7.05 -7.61
N TRP A 49 -12.86 -6.49 -6.47
CA TRP A 49 -12.34 -5.19 -6.03
C TRP A 49 -10.88 -5.26 -5.60
N ALA A 50 -10.45 -6.33 -4.90
CA ALA A 50 -9.06 -6.56 -4.57
C ALA A 50 -8.18 -6.61 -5.83
N ALA A 51 -8.60 -7.37 -6.85
CA ALA A 51 -7.87 -7.47 -8.11
C ALA A 51 -7.83 -6.13 -8.86
N THR A 52 -8.96 -5.44 -8.96
CA THR A 52 -9.07 -4.17 -9.70
C THR A 52 -8.25 -3.07 -9.04
N VAL A 53 -8.41 -2.89 -7.72
CA VAL A 53 -7.68 -1.85 -6.97
C VAL A 53 -6.19 -2.17 -6.91
N GLY A 54 -5.84 -3.43 -6.63
CA GLY A 54 -4.44 -3.86 -6.57
C GLY A 54 -3.71 -3.71 -7.90
N ALA A 55 -4.30 -4.19 -9.00
CA ALA A 55 -3.73 -4.07 -10.33
C ALA A 55 -3.67 -2.61 -10.80
N GLY A 56 -4.74 -1.83 -10.59
CA GLY A 56 -4.79 -0.42 -10.93
C GLY A 56 -3.73 0.40 -10.21
N ALA A 57 -3.61 0.21 -8.90
CA ALA A 57 -2.60 0.87 -8.08
C ALA A 57 -1.17 0.51 -8.50
N ALA A 58 -0.91 -0.79 -8.70
CA ALA A 58 0.39 -1.26 -9.19
C ALA A 58 0.71 -0.68 -10.57
N ALA A 59 -0.26 -0.60 -11.49
CA ALA A 59 -0.06 -0.04 -12.82
C ALA A 59 0.28 1.45 -12.76
N VAL A 60 -0.45 2.25 -11.97
CA VAL A 60 -0.18 3.68 -11.79
C VAL A 60 1.22 3.89 -11.22
N PHE A 61 1.58 3.18 -10.15
CA PHE A 61 2.91 3.31 -9.55
C PHE A 61 4.02 2.77 -10.45
N TRP A 62 3.75 1.75 -11.26
CA TRP A 62 4.68 1.27 -12.27
C TRP A 62 4.95 2.34 -13.34
N ILE A 63 3.91 3.03 -13.81
CA ILE A 63 4.06 4.15 -14.75
C ILE A 63 4.92 5.25 -14.11
N VAL A 64 4.61 5.65 -12.87
CA VAL A 64 5.39 6.66 -12.15
C VAL A 64 6.84 6.20 -11.99
N TRP A 65 7.09 4.95 -11.60
CA TRP A 65 8.42 4.36 -11.50
C TRP A 65 9.15 4.42 -12.84
N ARG A 66 8.50 4.03 -13.93
CA ARG A 66 9.08 4.01 -15.29
C ARG A 66 9.55 5.38 -15.75
N PHE A 67 8.84 6.44 -15.37
CA PHE A 67 9.14 7.81 -15.78
C PHE A 67 9.86 8.63 -14.71
N SER A 68 10.04 8.12 -13.50
CA SER A 68 10.67 8.85 -12.38
C SER A 68 12.21 8.93 -12.48
N GLY A 69 12.82 8.24 -13.42
CA GLY A 69 14.29 8.20 -13.54
C GLY A 69 14.97 7.57 -12.32
N GLY A 70 14.35 6.58 -11.67
CA GLY A 70 14.92 5.86 -10.51
C GLY A 70 14.66 6.52 -9.16
N ARG A 71 13.84 7.57 -9.09
CA ARG A 71 13.51 8.26 -7.82
C ARG A 71 12.51 7.50 -6.97
N LEU A 72 11.68 6.66 -7.58
CA LEU A 72 10.76 5.76 -6.90
C LEU A 72 11.35 4.36 -6.88
N GLY A 73 11.33 3.68 -5.73
CA GLY A 73 11.78 2.30 -5.62
C GLY A 73 10.80 1.32 -6.29
N TYR A 74 11.30 0.30 -6.99
CA TYR A 74 10.41 -0.75 -7.54
C TYR A 74 9.70 -1.55 -6.43
N GLY A 75 10.25 -1.55 -5.22
CA GLY A 75 9.61 -2.09 -4.02
C GLY A 75 8.28 -1.41 -3.69
N ASP A 76 8.20 -0.08 -3.88
CA ASP A 76 6.98 0.70 -3.62
C ASP A 76 5.86 0.34 -4.58
N VAL A 77 6.18 0.02 -5.85
CA VAL A 77 5.22 -0.45 -6.85
C VAL A 77 4.55 -1.76 -6.38
N ARG A 78 5.35 -2.68 -5.87
CA ARG A 78 4.84 -3.96 -5.34
C ARG A 78 4.05 -3.77 -4.06
N LEU A 79 4.56 -2.92 -3.18
CA LEU A 79 3.93 -2.64 -1.89
C LEU A 79 2.55 -2.01 -2.09
N VAL A 80 2.42 -1.03 -2.98
CA VAL A 80 1.14 -0.39 -3.27
C VAL A 80 0.15 -1.36 -3.92
N GLY A 81 0.64 -2.29 -4.75
CA GLY A 81 -0.18 -3.38 -5.28
C GLY A 81 -0.75 -4.27 -4.18
N LEU A 82 0.09 -4.66 -3.20
CA LEU A 82 -0.34 -5.44 -2.04
C LEU A 82 -1.37 -4.69 -1.18
N ILE A 83 -1.12 -3.41 -0.89
CA ILE A 83 -2.06 -2.55 -0.18
C ILE A 83 -3.40 -2.45 -0.94
N GLY A 84 -3.33 -2.29 -2.25
CA GLY A 84 -4.50 -2.24 -3.12
C GLY A 84 -5.32 -3.52 -3.08
N VAL A 85 -4.69 -4.69 -3.05
CA VAL A 85 -5.37 -5.98 -2.89
C VAL A 85 -6.09 -6.05 -1.54
N VAL A 86 -5.40 -5.74 -0.45
CA VAL A 86 -5.97 -5.83 0.90
C VAL A 86 -7.06 -4.78 1.13
N ALA A 87 -6.80 -3.52 0.79
CA ALA A 87 -7.77 -2.44 1.00
C ALA A 87 -8.93 -2.51 0.00
N GLY A 88 -8.66 -2.97 -1.23
CA GLY A 88 -9.66 -3.16 -2.26
C GLY A 88 -10.68 -4.25 -1.94
N SER A 89 -10.31 -5.27 -1.14
CA SER A 89 -11.28 -6.27 -0.70
C SER A 89 -12.45 -5.69 0.10
N GLY A 90 -12.25 -4.54 0.76
CA GLY A 90 -13.31 -3.76 1.41
C GLY A 90 -14.10 -2.85 0.46
N GLY A 91 -13.85 -2.92 -0.85
CA GLY A 91 -14.53 -2.15 -1.88
C GLY A 91 -13.65 -1.07 -2.54
N LEU A 92 -14.12 -0.57 -3.68
CA LEU A 92 -13.40 0.43 -4.49
C LEU A 92 -13.08 1.70 -3.69
N VAL A 93 -14.05 2.20 -2.95
CA VAL A 93 -13.91 3.45 -2.17
C VAL A 93 -12.85 3.31 -1.09
N THR A 94 -12.89 2.20 -0.33
CA THR A 94 -11.91 1.90 0.71
C THR A 94 -10.50 1.77 0.12
N GLY A 95 -10.37 1.05 -0.99
CA GLY A 95 -9.10 0.89 -1.69
C GLY A 95 -8.53 2.21 -2.20
N PHE A 96 -9.36 3.02 -2.85
CA PHE A 96 -8.97 4.33 -3.38
C PHE A 96 -8.47 5.27 -2.27
N TRP A 97 -9.24 5.44 -1.19
CA TRP A 97 -8.85 6.30 -0.08
C TRP A 97 -7.59 5.80 0.63
N SER A 98 -7.42 4.48 0.75
CA SER A 98 -6.22 3.89 1.35
C SER A 98 -4.96 4.27 0.58
N ILE A 99 -4.98 4.15 -0.74
CA ILE A 99 -3.84 4.49 -1.59
C ILE A 99 -3.60 6.00 -1.60
N LEU A 100 -4.67 6.79 -1.75
CA LEU A 100 -4.58 8.24 -1.78
C LEU A 100 -3.99 8.80 -0.49
N LEU A 101 -4.53 8.42 0.67
CA LEU A 101 -4.05 8.90 1.97
C LEU A 101 -2.61 8.46 2.25
N GLY A 102 -2.27 7.20 1.95
CA GLY A 102 -0.90 6.71 2.08
C GLY A 102 0.09 7.48 1.20
N THR A 103 -0.29 7.77 -0.03
CA THR A 103 0.53 8.55 -0.97
C THR A 103 0.69 10.01 -0.52
N VAL A 104 -0.39 10.65 -0.05
CA VAL A 104 -0.35 12.03 0.46
C VAL A 104 0.55 12.12 1.69
N VAL A 105 0.40 11.21 2.65
CA VAL A 105 1.27 11.18 3.84
C VAL A 105 2.73 10.99 3.44
N GLY A 106 3.00 10.08 2.48
CA GLY A 106 4.34 9.86 1.95
C GLY A 106 4.93 11.10 1.27
N ALA A 107 4.12 11.79 0.46
CA ALA A 107 4.55 13.01 -0.22
C ALA A 107 4.85 14.15 0.78
N VAL A 108 3.98 14.37 1.76
CA VAL A 108 4.20 15.38 2.82
C VAL A 108 5.47 15.08 3.60
N TRP A 109 5.66 13.83 4.00
CA TRP A 109 6.86 13.43 4.73
C TRP A 109 8.12 13.56 3.86
N ALA A 110 8.08 13.18 2.58
CA ALA A 110 9.20 13.33 1.66
C ALA A 110 9.61 14.79 1.49
N ILE A 111 8.63 15.69 1.37
CA ILE A 111 8.90 17.14 1.28
C ILE A 111 9.51 17.65 2.60
N ALA A 112 8.93 17.32 3.73
CA ALA A 112 9.43 17.70 5.05
C ALA A 112 10.88 17.19 5.29
N SER A 113 11.16 15.94 4.90
CA SER A 113 12.49 15.35 5.03
C SER A 113 13.54 16.06 4.16
N ARG A 114 13.17 16.45 2.94
CA ARG A 114 14.07 17.22 2.06
C ARG A 114 14.41 18.59 2.62
N VAL A 115 13.44 19.28 3.22
CA VAL A 115 13.66 20.59 3.84
C VAL A 115 14.61 20.49 5.03
N HIS A 116 14.53 19.39 5.82
CA HIS A 116 15.29 19.26 7.06
C HIS A 116 16.64 18.57 6.88
N ARG A 117 16.80 17.67 5.91
CA ARG A 117 17.97 16.77 5.78
C ARG A 117 18.74 16.89 4.45
N GLY A 118 18.29 17.75 3.52
CA GLY A 118 18.95 17.93 2.22
C GLY A 118 18.50 16.91 1.15
N ALA A 119 18.86 17.18 -0.11
CA ALA A 119 18.33 16.50 -1.29
C ALA A 119 18.81 15.06 -1.53
N ASN A 120 19.83 14.57 -0.80
CA ASN A 120 20.50 13.29 -1.08
C ASN A 120 20.06 12.13 -0.18
N HIS A 121 18.94 12.28 0.58
CA HIS A 121 18.46 11.20 1.42
C HIS A 121 17.39 10.39 0.66
N GLU A 122 17.68 9.10 0.43
CA GLU A 122 16.67 8.14 -0.02
C GLU A 122 15.56 8.05 1.03
N PHE A 123 14.34 8.26 0.60
CA PHE A 123 13.18 8.28 1.49
C PHE A 123 12.39 6.99 1.37
N PRO A 124 12.21 6.21 2.46
CA PRO A 124 11.39 5.01 2.44
C PRO A 124 9.90 5.38 2.40
N TYR A 125 9.25 5.18 1.25
CA TYR A 125 7.80 5.39 1.09
C TYR A 125 6.95 4.31 1.77
N GLY A 126 7.53 3.14 2.03
CA GLY A 126 6.84 1.98 2.57
C GLY A 126 5.99 2.25 3.80
N PRO A 127 6.53 2.85 4.87
CA PRO A 127 5.79 3.11 6.11
C PRO A 127 4.58 4.02 5.92
N SER A 128 4.69 5.06 5.11
CA SER A 128 3.60 6.00 4.83
C SER A 128 2.47 5.33 4.04
N LEU A 129 2.81 4.51 3.06
CA LEU A 129 1.83 3.73 2.29
C LEU A 129 1.07 2.74 3.18
N MET A 130 1.75 2.13 4.15
CA MET A 130 1.13 1.21 5.13
C MET A 130 0.14 1.90 6.08
N LEU A 131 0.28 3.18 6.34
CA LEU A 131 -0.67 3.96 7.13
C LEU A 131 -1.98 4.24 6.36
N GLY A 132 -1.94 4.22 5.04
CA GLY A 132 -3.08 4.55 4.19
C GLY A 132 -4.38 3.80 4.53
N PRO A 133 -4.39 2.46 4.60
CA PRO A 133 -5.59 1.70 4.96
C PRO A 133 -6.13 2.01 6.35
N VAL A 134 -5.25 2.25 7.32
CA VAL A 134 -5.65 2.62 8.69
C VAL A 134 -6.34 3.98 8.68
N LEU A 135 -5.75 4.96 8.00
CA LEU A 135 -6.34 6.30 7.86
C LEU A 135 -7.67 6.26 7.11
N ALA A 136 -7.78 5.45 6.06
CA ALA A 136 -9.01 5.30 5.31
C ALA A 136 -10.15 4.76 6.17
N LEU A 137 -9.88 3.75 7.01
CA LEU A 137 -10.85 3.22 7.94
C LEU A 137 -11.28 4.24 9.00
N VAL A 138 -10.34 5.02 9.54
CA VAL A 138 -10.63 6.10 10.49
C VAL A 138 -11.52 7.17 9.85
N VAL A 139 -11.18 7.62 8.64
CA VAL A 139 -11.99 8.62 7.93
C VAL A 139 -13.39 8.09 7.64
N GLN A 140 -13.52 6.84 7.18
CA GLN A 140 -14.83 6.23 6.93
C GLN A 140 -15.65 6.10 8.22
N ALA A 141 -15.05 5.74 9.33
CA ALA A 141 -15.73 5.66 10.63
C ALA A 141 -16.20 7.02 11.14
N LEU A 142 -15.48 8.11 10.82
CA LEU A 142 -15.87 9.48 11.17
C LEU A 142 -16.99 10.02 10.29
N VAL A 143 -16.99 9.67 9.01
CA VAL A 143 -18.01 10.14 8.04
C VAL A 143 -19.33 9.36 8.19
N ALA A 144 -19.28 8.11 8.68
CA ALA A 144 -20.46 7.28 8.90
C ALA A 144 -21.22 7.62 10.19
N ARG A 145 -20.78 8.59 10.99
CA ARG A 145 -21.46 9.13 12.19
C ARG A 145 -22.34 10.32 11.86
#